data_c0a09e2d7fc5080641297dd569394823
#
_entry.id   c0a09e2d7fc5080641297dd569394823
#
_cell.length_a   1.000
_cell.length_b   1.000
_cell.length_c   1.000
_cell.angle_alpha   90.00
_cell.angle_beta   90.00
_cell.angle_gamma   90.00
#
_symmetry.space_group_name_H-M   'P 1'
#
loop_
_entity.id
_entity.type
_entity.pdbx_description
1 polymer ?
#
loop_
_entity_poly.entity_id
_entity_poly.type
_entity_poly.pdbx_seq_one_letter_code
_entity_poly.pdbx_strand_id
1 'polypeptide(L)'
;MMSLELDVVSECQRLSLAADRWRDVSPDERAELAMRTAQSIGGEAGAWVRAAVAMKSVGPDGQDACTDRLRPVLQAEECATGPIATLRLLFLTAQALRSIGKTGVPEVSVGPRMTHGQNQIHESPFGSPSSFVAVDVLPVRRLYDPTIFRGYRATVRCANTGSVETFMKLWQEECQQRPVSEGVAVVLGAGNVPGLAAADAVSQIFEHGRAVLLKLHPVQSSLAPVFRAALKPLVEAGLLSVVVGGAALVTDAISAQEVTAMHLTGGEETFRNVVSSNKKKLLTKSITCELGNVTPWVIVPGNYSEKDLFFQADQIAASIANNSSFNCIATKVVLTSRSWPQRQQFLGRIEQRLESLPARPVWYPGAVDLHQNATGDSVSNGCLQPKLFRDVHRESHPHWFAREWFIPSAVETTVEGESIEDFCVAVSQIVHDLPGNLAASVTRPDGMATHDESRVELLIEHMRYGVVAVNTWSALAYAVANVPWGGFPGGTIESPESGLGYVHNPCFLPLVHNTILRSPLRVWPMPPWFPWHGKGGRLTEGVAEMYSAITAGKSGIWN
;
A
#
# COMPACT_ATOMS: atom_id res chain seq x y z
N MET A 1 19.61 35.20 3.69
CA MET A 1 19.88 34.21 4.77
C MET A 1 20.55 33.02 4.12
N MET A 2 21.86 32.84 4.35
CA MET A 2 22.59 31.64 3.93
C MET A 2 21.89 30.43 4.62
N SER A 3 21.32 29.54 3.84
CA SER A 3 20.95 28.22 4.36
C SER A 3 22.26 27.53 4.79
N LEU A 4 22.46 27.33 6.07
CA LEU A 4 23.47 26.38 6.55
C LEU A 4 23.13 25.07 5.83
N GLU A 5 23.97 24.62 4.90
CA GLU A 5 23.86 23.27 4.35
C GLU A 5 23.86 22.30 5.51
N LEU A 6 22.85 21.47 5.60
CA LEU A 6 22.76 20.45 6.63
C LEU A 6 23.94 19.51 6.44
N ASP A 7 24.85 19.45 7.42
CA ASP A 7 25.87 18.40 7.48
C ASP A 7 25.17 17.07 7.79
N VAL A 8 24.88 16.33 6.73
CA VAL A 8 24.12 15.08 6.81
C VAL A 8 24.87 14.00 7.59
N VAL A 9 26.20 14.03 7.62
CA VAL A 9 27.02 13.07 8.38
C VAL A 9 26.89 13.36 9.88
N SER A 10 27.03 14.61 10.30
CA SER A 10 26.79 15.01 11.69
C SER A 10 25.37 14.70 12.14
N GLU A 11 24.38 14.84 11.24
CA GLU A 11 22.99 14.47 11.55
C GLU A 11 22.82 12.95 11.74
N CYS A 12 23.46 12.13 10.91
CA CYS A 12 23.48 10.66 11.12
C CYS A 12 24.12 10.27 12.45
N GLN A 13 25.18 10.95 12.87
CA GLN A 13 25.82 10.74 14.18
C GLN A 13 24.85 11.06 15.32
N ARG A 14 24.16 12.21 15.25
CA ARG A 14 23.14 12.59 16.23
C ARG A 14 21.99 11.57 16.33
N LEU A 15 21.52 11.08 15.20
CA LEU A 15 20.48 10.05 15.13
C LEU A 15 20.95 8.72 15.71
N SER A 16 22.21 8.32 15.47
CA SER A 16 22.77 7.08 16.01
C SER A 16 22.81 7.09 17.54
N LEU A 17 23.18 8.21 18.15
CA LEU A 17 23.15 8.36 19.61
C LEU A 17 21.72 8.22 20.19
N ALA A 18 20.71 8.61 19.43
CA ALA A 18 19.32 8.40 19.85
C ALA A 18 18.88 6.95 19.65
N ALA A 19 19.32 6.28 18.58
CA ALA A 19 19.06 4.87 18.34
C ALA A 19 19.65 3.99 19.45
N ASP A 20 20.85 4.30 19.94
CA ASP A 20 21.47 3.58 21.06
C ASP A 20 20.62 3.67 22.33
N ARG A 21 20.10 4.86 22.66
CA ARG A 21 19.18 5.03 23.80
C ARG A 21 17.84 4.34 23.57
N TRP A 22 17.35 4.34 22.32
CA TRP A 22 16.06 3.74 21.95
C TRP A 22 16.04 2.23 22.17
N ARG A 23 17.19 1.56 22.06
CA ARG A 23 17.34 0.13 22.31
C ARG A 23 16.87 -0.27 23.71
N ASP A 24 17.19 0.55 24.70
CA ASP A 24 16.91 0.28 26.11
C ASP A 24 15.52 0.74 26.57
N VAL A 25 14.75 1.39 25.68
CA VAL A 25 13.39 1.86 25.97
C VAL A 25 12.43 0.67 26.00
N SER A 26 11.62 0.58 27.05
CA SER A 26 10.65 -0.50 27.24
C SER A 26 9.55 -0.49 26.17
N PRO A 27 8.89 -1.65 25.88
CA PRO A 27 7.75 -1.71 24.95
C PRO A 27 6.62 -0.74 25.31
N ASP A 28 6.33 -0.54 26.60
CA ASP A 28 5.28 0.39 27.05
C ASP A 28 5.66 1.85 26.78
N GLU A 29 6.90 2.26 27.02
CA GLU A 29 7.37 3.61 26.71
C GLU A 29 7.41 3.86 25.20
N ARG A 30 7.78 2.85 24.40
CA ARG A 30 7.69 2.92 22.92
C ARG A 30 6.24 3.09 22.48
N ALA A 31 5.31 2.34 23.06
CA ALA A 31 3.89 2.47 22.79
C ALA A 31 3.37 3.88 23.15
N GLU A 32 3.85 4.47 24.25
CA GLU A 32 3.49 5.83 24.63
C GLU A 32 4.00 6.87 23.63
N LEU A 33 5.24 6.71 23.12
CA LEU A 33 5.77 7.59 22.07
C LEU A 33 4.95 7.45 20.77
N ALA A 34 4.57 6.23 20.39
CA ALA A 34 3.71 6.00 19.24
C ALA A 34 2.35 6.72 19.40
N MET A 35 1.73 6.63 20.58
CA MET A 35 0.45 7.30 20.87
C MET A 35 0.58 8.83 20.88
N ARG A 36 1.63 9.39 21.44
CA ARG A 36 1.90 10.84 21.39
C ARG A 36 2.12 11.32 19.95
N THR A 37 2.81 10.52 19.13
CA THR A 37 3.01 10.81 17.71
C THR A 37 1.68 10.78 16.96
N ALA A 38 0.82 9.80 17.25
CA ALA A 38 -0.52 9.74 16.67
C ALA A 38 -1.36 10.98 17.06
N GLN A 39 -1.33 11.42 18.32
CA GLN A 39 -2.00 12.65 18.76
C GLN A 39 -1.50 13.89 18.01
N SER A 40 -0.18 14.01 17.81
CA SER A 40 0.44 15.10 17.04
C SER A 40 -0.06 15.10 15.59
N ILE A 41 -0.10 13.93 14.93
CA ILE A 41 -0.64 13.78 13.58
C ILE A 41 -2.13 14.17 13.55
N GLY A 42 -2.90 13.75 14.53
CA GLY A 42 -4.32 14.12 14.64
C GLY A 42 -4.51 15.63 14.70
N GLY A 43 -3.68 16.34 15.45
CA GLY A 43 -3.69 17.82 15.55
C GLY A 43 -3.31 18.51 14.23
N GLU A 44 -2.40 17.91 13.46
CA GLU A 44 -1.90 18.46 12.20
C GLU A 44 -2.60 17.89 10.94
N ALA A 45 -3.59 17.00 11.10
CA ALA A 45 -4.23 16.30 9.98
C ALA A 45 -4.81 17.27 8.92
N GLY A 46 -5.49 18.31 9.36
CA GLY A 46 -6.03 19.34 8.46
C GLY A 46 -4.95 20.14 7.72
N ALA A 47 -3.84 20.47 8.38
CA ALA A 47 -2.70 21.16 7.74
C ALA A 47 -2.02 20.23 6.71
N TRP A 48 -1.84 18.95 7.06
CA TRP A 48 -1.30 17.94 6.16
C TRP A 48 -2.14 17.80 4.89
N VAL A 49 -3.45 17.57 5.04
CA VAL A 49 -4.37 17.40 3.90
C VAL A 49 -4.35 18.64 3.00
N ARG A 50 -4.44 19.86 3.58
CA ARG A 50 -4.40 21.11 2.79
C ARG A 50 -3.09 21.25 1.99
N ALA A 51 -1.94 20.98 2.61
CA ALA A 51 -0.65 21.08 1.95
C ALA A 51 -0.49 20.04 0.82
N ALA A 52 -0.94 18.81 1.03
CA ALA A 52 -0.92 17.74 0.05
C ALA A 52 -1.86 18.05 -1.14
N VAL A 53 -3.07 18.53 -0.87
CA VAL A 53 -4.02 18.96 -1.92
C VAL A 53 -3.44 20.13 -2.72
N ALA A 54 -2.85 21.12 -2.06
CA ALA A 54 -2.22 22.25 -2.76
C ALA A 54 -1.10 21.77 -3.71
N MET A 55 -0.25 20.85 -3.25
CA MET A 55 0.81 20.26 -4.08
C MET A 55 0.24 19.53 -5.31
N LYS A 56 -0.83 18.73 -5.12
CA LYS A 56 -1.44 17.91 -6.19
C LYS A 56 -2.40 18.68 -7.10
N SER A 57 -2.74 19.90 -6.74
CA SER A 57 -3.59 20.77 -7.54
C SER A 57 -2.84 21.48 -8.67
N VAL A 58 -1.52 21.46 -8.65
CA VAL A 58 -0.69 22.22 -9.60
C VAL A 58 -0.45 21.40 -10.87
N GLY A 59 -0.75 22.00 -12.01
CA GLY A 59 -0.45 21.42 -13.33
C GLY A 59 1.04 21.55 -13.71
N PRO A 60 1.44 21.00 -14.87
CA PRO A 60 2.83 21.05 -15.35
C PRO A 60 3.36 22.49 -15.58
N ASP A 61 2.47 23.44 -15.79
CA ASP A 61 2.75 24.86 -15.98
C ASP A 61 2.91 25.65 -14.67
N GLY A 62 2.76 24.98 -13.53
CA GLY A 62 2.82 25.60 -12.20
C GLY A 62 1.54 26.31 -11.78
N GLN A 63 0.45 26.24 -12.56
CA GLN A 63 -0.84 26.86 -12.24
C GLN A 63 -1.76 25.87 -11.52
N ASP A 64 -2.71 26.40 -10.69
CA ASP A 64 -3.76 25.59 -10.08
C ASP A 64 -4.71 25.06 -11.17
N ALA A 65 -4.66 23.75 -11.38
CA ALA A 65 -5.49 23.02 -12.35
C ALA A 65 -6.66 22.27 -11.66
N CYS A 66 -6.83 22.45 -10.34
CA CYS A 66 -7.85 21.77 -9.56
C CYS A 66 -9.18 22.51 -9.61
N THR A 67 -10.21 21.84 -10.11
CA THR A 67 -11.57 22.37 -10.11
C THR A 67 -12.24 22.26 -8.75
N ASP A 68 -13.30 23.08 -8.49
CA ASP A 68 -14.11 23.00 -7.27
C ASP A 68 -14.75 21.62 -7.06
N ARG A 69 -15.03 20.89 -8.15
CA ARG A 69 -15.56 19.52 -8.10
C ARG A 69 -14.49 18.50 -7.71
N LEU A 70 -13.24 18.74 -8.07
CA LEU A 70 -12.14 17.82 -7.80
C LEU A 70 -11.55 18.00 -6.40
N ARG A 71 -11.51 19.22 -5.88
CA ARG A 71 -10.88 19.55 -4.59
C ARG A 71 -11.39 18.69 -3.41
N PRO A 72 -12.71 18.47 -3.21
CA PRO A 72 -13.19 17.57 -2.15
C PRO A 72 -12.78 16.11 -2.34
N VAL A 73 -12.59 15.68 -3.59
CA VAL A 73 -12.12 14.32 -3.90
C VAL A 73 -10.66 14.17 -3.49
N LEU A 74 -9.79 15.13 -3.85
CA LEU A 74 -8.39 15.14 -3.41
C LEU A 74 -8.29 15.21 -1.88
N GLN A 75 -9.13 15.98 -1.20
CA GLN A 75 -9.18 16.02 0.26
C GLN A 75 -9.50 14.64 0.87
N ALA A 76 -10.47 13.91 0.30
CA ALA A 76 -10.81 12.57 0.76
C ALA A 76 -9.66 11.58 0.52
N GLU A 77 -9.04 11.63 -0.66
CA GLU A 77 -7.90 10.78 -1.02
C GLU A 77 -6.71 11.03 -0.09
N GLU A 78 -6.33 12.29 0.13
CA GLU A 78 -5.19 12.66 0.97
C GLU A 78 -5.44 12.38 2.46
N CYS A 79 -6.66 12.59 2.95
CA CYS A 79 -7.01 12.26 4.32
C CYS A 79 -6.94 10.75 4.58
N ALA A 80 -7.45 9.94 3.64
CA ALA A 80 -7.48 8.48 3.75
C ALA A 80 -6.07 7.86 3.72
N THR A 81 -5.22 8.30 2.80
CA THR A 81 -3.88 7.70 2.57
C THR A 81 -2.77 8.34 3.41
N GLY A 82 -3.00 9.52 3.96
CA GLY A 82 -2.08 10.24 4.84
C GLY A 82 -2.45 10.07 6.32
N PRO A 83 -3.14 11.05 6.93
CA PRO A 83 -3.41 11.03 8.37
C PRO A 83 -4.11 9.77 8.85
N ILE A 84 -5.19 9.30 8.21
CA ILE A 84 -5.95 8.13 8.67
C ILE A 84 -5.09 6.88 8.70
N ALA A 85 -4.38 6.57 7.62
CA ALA A 85 -3.55 5.37 7.54
C ALA A 85 -2.41 5.42 8.58
N THR A 86 -1.77 6.59 8.76
CA THR A 86 -0.66 6.76 9.72
C THR A 86 -1.15 6.71 11.17
N LEU A 87 -2.32 7.31 11.47
CA LEU A 87 -2.95 7.20 12.79
C LEU A 87 -3.27 5.75 13.15
N ARG A 88 -3.83 4.98 12.20
CA ARG A 88 -4.10 3.55 12.39
C ARG A 88 -2.82 2.77 12.64
N LEU A 89 -1.79 2.98 11.82
CA LEU A 89 -0.50 2.30 11.97
C LEU A 89 0.09 2.52 13.36
N LEU A 90 0.16 3.78 13.82
CA LEU A 90 0.70 4.11 15.13
C LEU A 90 -0.12 3.52 16.28
N PHE A 91 -1.45 3.54 16.17
CA PHE A 91 -2.32 2.91 17.15
C PHE A 91 -2.09 1.40 17.23
N LEU A 92 -2.06 0.71 16.09
CA LEU A 92 -1.83 -0.73 16.00
C LEU A 92 -0.45 -1.10 16.54
N THR A 93 0.58 -0.33 16.18
CA THR A 93 1.94 -0.49 16.70
C THR A 93 1.98 -0.34 18.22
N ALA A 94 1.33 0.69 18.76
CA ALA A 94 1.26 0.88 20.21
C ALA A 94 0.53 -0.27 20.92
N GLN A 95 -0.57 -0.77 20.34
CA GLN A 95 -1.27 -1.93 20.90
C GLN A 95 -0.42 -3.20 20.84
N ALA A 96 0.28 -3.43 19.72
CA ALA A 96 1.18 -4.56 19.57
C ALA A 96 2.32 -4.53 20.60
N LEU A 97 2.99 -3.39 20.78
CA LEU A 97 4.05 -3.22 21.77
C LEU A 97 3.58 -3.48 23.20
N ARG A 98 2.40 -2.96 23.58
CA ARG A 98 1.78 -3.24 24.89
C ARG A 98 1.41 -4.72 25.07
N SER A 99 0.98 -5.36 23.99
CA SER A 99 0.63 -6.79 24.00
C SER A 99 1.88 -7.65 24.15
N ILE A 100 2.96 -7.33 23.42
CA ILE A 100 4.27 -7.99 23.54
C ILE A 100 4.77 -7.94 24.97
N GLY A 101 4.69 -6.77 25.63
CA GLY A 101 5.11 -6.63 27.03
C GLY A 101 4.32 -7.50 28.03
N LYS A 102 3.08 -7.93 27.66
CA LYS A 102 2.20 -8.72 28.52
C LYS A 102 2.18 -10.21 28.20
N THR A 103 2.12 -10.55 26.92
CA THR A 103 1.86 -11.92 26.44
C THR A 103 2.96 -12.47 25.53
N GLY A 104 3.96 -11.67 25.21
CA GLY A 104 5.07 -12.02 24.32
C GLY A 104 4.78 -11.88 22.83
N VAL A 105 3.50 -11.69 22.42
CA VAL A 105 3.11 -11.49 21.02
C VAL A 105 1.99 -10.46 20.90
N PRO A 106 1.81 -9.82 19.73
CA PRO A 106 0.67 -8.94 19.45
C PRO A 106 -0.67 -9.66 19.50
N GLU A 107 -1.71 -8.93 19.92
CA GLU A 107 -3.10 -9.37 19.77
C GLU A 107 -3.51 -9.29 18.30
N VAL A 108 -4.16 -10.34 17.79
CA VAL A 108 -4.67 -10.45 16.41
C VAL A 108 -6.15 -10.84 16.42
N SER A 109 -6.83 -10.69 15.28
CA SER A 109 -8.27 -10.98 15.17
C SER A 109 -8.58 -12.46 15.38
N VAL A 110 -7.83 -13.34 14.68
CA VAL A 110 -7.85 -14.79 14.90
C VAL A 110 -6.42 -15.30 14.91
N GLY A 111 -6.05 -16.04 15.95
CA GLY A 111 -4.72 -16.57 16.14
C GLY A 111 -4.25 -17.52 15.04
N PRO A 112 -2.97 -17.92 15.07
CA PRO A 112 -2.37 -18.79 14.07
C PRO A 112 -3.10 -20.13 13.96
N ARG A 113 -3.29 -20.59 12.72
CA ARG A 113 -3.84 -21.90 12.39
C ARG A 113 -3.16 -22.48 11.16
N MET A 114 -2.98 -23.79 11.14
CA MET A 114 -2.54 -24.47 9.92
C MET A 114 -3.67 -24.45 8.90
N THR A 115 -3.36 -24.01 7.71
CA THR A 115 -4.23 -24.22 6.55
C THR A 115 -3.66 -25.39 5.77
N HIS A 116 -4.44 -26.43 5.65
CA HIS A 116 -4.18 -27.47 4.65
C HIS A 116 -4.84 -26.98 3.38
N GLY A 117 -4.09 -26.90 2.28
CA GLY A 117 -4.67 -26.60 0.98
C GLY A 117 -5.95 -27.43 0.81
N GLN A 118 -7.05 -26.75 0.46
CA GLN A 118 -8.34 -27.43 0.36
C GLN A 118 -8.25 -28.55 -0.68
N ASN A 119 -8.46 -29.77 -0.19
CA ASN A 119 -8.73 -31.02 -0.90
C ASN A 119 -7.77 -31.44 -2.03
N GLN A 120 -7.33 -32.68 -1.88
CA GLN A 120 -6.85 -33.64 -2.88
C GLN A 120 -7.45 -33.49 -4.30
N ILE A 121 -7.17 -32.34 -4.96
CA ILE A 121 -7.33 -32.26 -6.40
C ILE A 121 -6.01 -32.82 -6.93
N HIS A 122 -5.99 -34.12 -7.22
CA HIS A 122 -4.82 -34.90 -7.62
C HIS A 122 -4.16 -34.40 -8.92
N GLU A 123 -4.81 -33.52 -9.69
CA GLU A 123 -4.30 -32.96 -10.94
C GLU A 123 -4.73 -31.49 -11.05
N SER A 124 -4.13 -30.62 -10.26
CA SER A 124 -4.32 -29.16 -10.46
C SER A 124 -3.25 -28.64 -11.41
N PRO A 125 -3.59 -27.86 -12.44
CA PRO A 125 -2.62 -27.16 -13.28
C PRO A 125 -1.78 -26.14 -12.49
N PHE A 126 -2.18 -25.80 -11.26
CA PHE A 126 -1.48 -24.90 -10.34
C PHE A 126 -0.50 -25.61 -9.40
N GLY A 127 -0.36 -26.95 -9.48
CA GLY A 127 0.45 -27.72 -8.52
C GLY A 127 -0.31 -28.11 -7.26
N SER A 128 0.38 -28.74 -6.32
CA SER A 128 -0.22 -29.13 -5.03
C SER A 128 -0.48 -27.91 -4.16
N PRO A 129 -1.62 -27.85 -3.45
CA PRO A 129 -1.92 -26.76 -2.51
C PRO A 129 -0.82 -26.70 -1.45
N SER A 130 -0.27 -25.50 -1.25
CA SER A 130 0.74 -25.26 -0.23
C SER A 130 0.06 -25.13 1.14
N SER A 131 0.62 -25.75 2.17
CA SER A 131 0.17 -25.51 3.54
C SER A 131 0.86 -24.27 4.10
N PHE A 132 0.10 -23.44 4.80
CA PHE A 132 0.56 -22.20 5.42
C PHE A 132 0.11 -22.13 6.87
N VAL A 133 0.78 -21.26 7.64
CA VAL A 133 0.21 -20.76 8.88
C VAL A 133 -0.57 -19.48 8.54
N ALA A 134 -1.87 -19.48 8.83
CA ALA A 134 -2.76 -18.34 8.58
C ALA A 134 -3.05 -17.60 9.88
N VAL A 135 -2.97 -16.27 9.84
CA VAL A 135 -3.28 -15.36 10.95
C VAL A 135 -4.23 -14.29 10.45
N ASP A 136 -5.41 -14.14 11.07
CA ASP A 136 -6.32 -13.07 10.70
C ASP A 136 -5.99 -11.80 11.49
N VAL A 137 -5.65 -10.74 10.78
CA VAL A 137 -5.28 -9.45 11.37
C VAL A 137 -6.41 -8.40 11.32
N LEU A 138 -7.44 -8.62 10.51
CA LEU A 138 -8.64 -7.79 10.40
C LEU A 138 -9.89 -8.65 10.65
N PRO A 139 -10.90 -8.15 11.38
CA PRO A 139 -11.09 -6.80 11.91
C PRO A 139 -10.44 -6.55 13.29
N VAL A 140 -10.08 -5.31 13.57
CA VAL A 140 -9.61 -4.85 14.88
C VAL A 140 -10.76 -4.16 15.63
N ARG A 141 -11.24 -4.77 16.71
CA ARG A 141 -12.43 -4.26 17.44
C ARG A 141 -12.24 -2.86 18.00
N ARG A 142 -11.08 -2.56 18.55
CA ARG A 142 -10.76 -1.27 19.18
C ARG A 142 -10.73 -0.09 18.20
N LEU A 143 -10.66 -0.35 16.90
CA LEU A 143 -10.72 0.64 15.82
C LEU A 143 -12.07 0.67 15.11
N TYR A 144 -13.11 0.07 15.70
CA TYR A 144 -14.45 -0.04 15.12
C TYR A 144 -14.51 -0.72 13.76
N ASP A 145 -13.51 -1.55 13.43
CA ASP A 145 -13.45 -2.27 12.16
C ASP A 145 -14.69 -3.11 11.85
N PRO A 146 -15.34 -3.79 12.83
CA PRO A 146 -16.59 -4.50 12.55
C PRO A 146 -17.71 -3.64 11.99
N THR A 147 -17.63 -2.32 12.18
CA THR A 147 -18.57 -1.33 11.63
C THR A 147 -18.03 -0.70 10.36
N ILE A 148 -16.79 -0.21 10.36
CA ILE A 148 -16.16 0.51 9.24
C ILE A 148 -15.85 -0.43 8.09
N PHE A 149 -15.31 -1.62 8.41
CA PHE A 149 -14.95 -2.68 7.46
C PHE A 149 -15.83 -3.90 7.64
N ARG A 150 -17.15 -3.66 7.67
CA ARG A 150 -18.13 -4.74 7.89
C ARG A 150 -17.99 -5.85 6.84
N GLY A 151 -17.73 -7.07 7.30
CA GLY A 151 -17.57 -8.24 6.44
C GLY A 151 -16.19 -8.37 5.78
N TYR A 152 -15.27 -7.43 6.04
CA TYR A 152 -13.89 -7.56 5.60
C TYR A 152 -13.10 -8.51 6.51
N ARG A 153 -12.19 -9.27 5.90
CA ARG A 153 -11.21 -10.11 6.59
C ARG A 153 -9.87 -10.00 5.88
N ALA A 154 -8.80 -9.78 6.63
CA ALA A 154 -7.44 -9.90 6.13
C ALA A 154 -6.75 -11.08 6.80
N THR A 155 -6.34 -12.06 6.01
CA THR A 155 -5.60 -13.25 6.43
C THR A 155 -4.18 -13.17 5.91
N VAL A 156 -3.23 -13.02 6.82
CA VAL A 156 -1.80 -13.11 6.51
C VAL A 156 -1.41 -14.58 6.45
N ARG A 157 -0.79 -14.99 5.37
CA ARG A 157 -0.24 -16.32 5.16
C ARG A 157 1.25 -16.28 5.43
N CYS A 158 1.71 -17.09 6.36
CA CYS A 158 3.11 -17.24 6.71
C CYS A 158 3.61 -18.62 6.27
N ALA A 159 4.91 -18.76 6.03
CA ALA A 159 5.48 -20.03 5.61
C ALA A 159 5.16 -21.16 6.61
N ASN A 160 5.01 -22.36 6.07
CA ASN A 160 4.74 -23.55 6.88
C ASN A 160 5.94 -23.88 7.79
N THR A 161 5.68 -23.92 9.09
CA THR A 161 6.65 -24.25 10.13
C THR A 161 6.49 -25.66 10.69
N GLY A 162 5.64 -26.47 10.06
CA GLY A 162 5.30 -27.82 10.50
C GLY A 162 4.20 -27.86 11.59
N SER A 163 4.12 -26.86 12.46
CA SER A 163 3.09 -26.77 13.48
C SER A 163 2.83 -25.31 13.91
N VAL A 164 1.64 -25.06 14.48
CA VAL A 164 1.30 -23.77 15.10
C VAL A 164 2.22 -23.47 16.29
N GLU A 165 2.62 -24.48 17.05
CA GLU A 165 3.52 -24.31 18.21
C GLU A 165 4.90 -23.78 17.77
N THR A 166 5.48 -24.37 16.73
CA THR A 166 6.75 -23.90 16.15
C THR A 166 6.63 -22.47 15.64
N PHE A 167 5.53 -22.14 14.97
CA PHE A 167 5.26 -20.77 14.52
C PHE A 167 5.16 -19.79 15.69
N MET A 168 4.43 -20.14 16.75
CA MET A 168 4.29 -19.28 17.94
C MET A 168 5.62 -19.01 18.61
N LYS A 169 6.52 -20.00 18.68
CA LYS A 169 7.86 -19.84 19.22
C LYS A 169 8.67 -18.84 18.39
N LEU A 170 8.68 -19.01 17.06
CA LEU A 170 9.35 -18.07 16.15
C LEU A 170 8.76 -16.65 16.26
N TRP A 171 7.44 -16.52 16.37
CA TRP A 171 6.80 -15.22 16.51
C TRP A 171 7.19 -14.53 17.82
N GLN A 172 7.27 -15.27 18.93
CA GLN A 172 7.76 -14.75 20.22
C GLN A 172 9.23 -14.30 20.12
N GLU A 173 10.08 -15.09 19.47
CA GLU A 173 11.48 -14.75 19.24
C GLU A 173 11.63 -13.47 18.41
N GLU A 174 10.87 -13.33 17.32
CA GLU A 174 10.82 -12.12 16.51
C GLU A 174 10.39 -10.89 17.34
N CYS A 175 9.35 -11.02 18.14
CA CYS A 175 8.85 -9.93 18.98
C CYS A 175 9.87 -9.49 20.04
N GLN A 176 10.71 -10.41 20.52
CA GLN A 176 11.78 -10.11 21.49
C GLN A 176 13.01 -9.48 20.84
N GLN A 177 13.33 -9.87 19.60
CA GLN A 177 14.55 -9.46 18.91
C GLN A 177 14.40 -8.16 18.09
N ARG A 178 13.24 -7.88 17.54
CA ARG A 178 13.05 -6.76 16.60
C ARG A 178 13.32 -5.35 17.14
N PRO A 179 13.13 -5.02 18.41
CA PRO A 179 13.50 -3.69 18.87
C PRO A 179 15.00 -3.42 18.97
N VAL A 180 15.85 -4.34 18.56
CA VAL A 180 17.31 -4.34 18.84
C VAL A 180 18.16 -4.00 17.62
N SER A 181 17.56 -3.49 16.53
CA SER A 181 18.36 -2.99 15.40
C SER A 181 19.21 -1.79 15.80
N GLU A 182 20.42 -1.76 15.33
CA GLU A 182 21.38 -0.70 15.62
C GLU A 182 21.41 0.34 14.51
N GLY A 183 21.72 1.59 14.86
CA GLY A 183 22.07 2.65 13.94
C GLY A 183 20.89 3.35 13.27
N VAL A 184 21.18 3.90 12.11
CA VAL A 184 20.30 4.79 11.37
C VAL A 184 19.80 4.15 10.08
N ALA A 185 18.51 4.29 9.79
CA ALA A 185 17.95 4.00 8.48
C ALA A 185 17.82 5.28 7.64
N VAL A 186 18.32 5.27 6.42
CA VAL A 186 17.99 6.28 5.42
C VAL A 186 16.72 5.85 4.72
N VAL A 187 15.66 6.64 4.86
CA VAL A 187 14.37 6.41 4.20
C VAL A 187 14.22 7.40 3.04
N LEU A 188 14.16 6.87 1.82
CA LEU A 188 13.89 7.63 0.60
C LEU A 188 12.39 7.55 0.33
N GLY A 189 11.68 8.59 0.77
CA GLY A 189 10.21 8.61 0.73
C GLY A 189 9.67 8.68 -0.70
N ALA A 190 8.52 8.05 -0.90
CA ALA A 190 7.76 8.09 -2.14
C ALA A 190 7.33 9.49 -2.54
N GLY A 191 7.22 9.75 -3.84
CA GLY A 191 6.77 11.05 -4.36
C GLY A 191 5.26 11.16 -4.57
N ASN A 192 4.57 10.04 -4.72
CA ASN A 192 3.19 9.98 -5.19
C ASN A 192 2.14 10.08 -4.06
N VAL A 193 2.38 9.44 -2.92
CA VAL A 193 1.46 9.43 -1.77
C VAL A 193 2.20 9.92 -0.53
N PRO A 194 1.88 11.11 0.01
CA PRO A 194 2.61 11.69 1.14
C PRO A 194 2.64 10.81 2.38
N GLY A 195 1.57 10.06 2.65
CA GLY A 195 1.48 9.17 3.81
C GLY A 195 2.52 8.06 3.84
N LEU A 196 3.01 7.58 2.67
CA LEU A 196 4.01 6.51 2.58
C LEU A 196 5.30 6.89 3.32
N ALA A 197 5.84 8.08 3.06
CA ALA A 197 7.08 8.54 3.68
C ALA A 197 7.02 8.55 5.23
N ALA A 198 5.87 8.97 5.79
CA ALA A 198 5.66 8.97 7.24
C ALA A 198 5.52 7.54 7.79
N ALA A 199 4.77 6.68 7.09
CA ALA A 199 4.56 5.30 7.50
C ALA A 199 5.85 4.46 7.41
N ASP A 200 6.67 4.66 6.39
CA ASP A 200 7.98 4.01 6.25
C ASP A 200 8.92 4.41 7.40
N ALA A 201 8.93 5.70 7.76
CA ALA A 201 9.70 6.17 8.91
C ALA A 201 9.21 5.56 10.23
N VAL A 202 7.89 5.47 10.43
CA VAL A 202 7.27 4.83 11.61
C VAL A 202 7.66 3.35 11.69
N SER A 203 7.61 2.62 10.56
CA SER A 203 8.02 1.22 10.51
C SER A 203 9.49 1.04 10.90
N GLN A 204 10.41 1.85 10.35
CA GLN A 204 11.83 1.76 10.70
C GLN A 204 12.09 2.05 12.19
N ILE A 205 11.35 2.99 12.80
CA ILE A 205 11.54 3.35 14.21
C ILE A 205 10.96 2.28 15.15
N PHE A 206 9.72 1.86 14.93
CA PHE A 206 9.00 1.02 15.88
C PHE A 206 9.11 -0.48 15.61
N GLU A 207 9.17 -0.89 14.34
CA GLU A 207 9.27 -2.30 13.97
C GLU A 207 10.72 -2.78 13.88
N HIS A 208 11.65 -1.88 13.48
CA HIS A 208 13.06 -2.20 13.31
C HIS A 208 13.99 -1.58 14.35
N GLY A 209 13.50 -0.69 15.23
CA GLY A 209 14.26 -0.08 16.33
C GLY A 209 15.34 0.91 15.91
N ARG A 210 15.29 1.46 14.68
CA ARG A 210 16.30 2.37 14.12
C ARG A 210 15.87 3.83 14.25
N ALA A 211 16.84 4.75 14.39
CA ALA A 211 16.57 6.15 14.11
C ALA A 211 16.52 6.37 12.59
N VAL A 212 15.84 7.42 12.12
CA VAL A 212 15.54 7.62 10.72
C VAL A 212 15.98 8.99 10.20
N LEU A 213 16.75 8.99 9.14
CA LEU A 213 16.92 10.13 8.25
C LEU A 213 15.90 10.00 7.11
N LEU A 214 14.79 10.73 7.19
CA LEU A 214 13.74 10.73 6.17
C LEU A 214 14.02 11.80 5.13
N LYS A 215 14.42 11.39 3.95
CA LYS A 215 14.59 12.26 2.79
C LYS A 215 13.31 12.27 1.97
N LEU A 216 12.63 13.40 1.92
CA LEU A 216 11.42 13.57 1.12
C LEU A 216 11.74 13.57 -0.38
N HIS A 217 10.81 13.04 -1.17
CA HIS A 217 10.89 13.17 -2.63
C HIS A 217 10.86 14.66 -3.02
N PRO A 218 11.59 15.09 -4.07
CA PRO A 218 11.63 16.49 -4.48
C PRO A 218 10.25 17.12 -4.66
N VAL A 219 9.29 16.41 -5.23
CA VAL A 219 7.91 16.89 -5.42
C VAL A 219 7.19 17.18 -4.09
N GLN A 220 7.60 16.54 -3.00
CA GLN A 220 7.03 16.72 -1.66
C GLN A 220 7.83 17.68 -0.78
N SER A 221 8.80 18.41 -1.31
CA SER A 221 9.65 19.32 -0.52
C SER A 221 8.85 20.36 0.27
N SER A 222 7.73 20.83 -0.29
CA SER A 222 6.82 21.77 0.37
C SER A 222 6.11 21.20 1.60
N LEU A 223 6.07 19.87 1.77
CA LEU A 223 5.45 19.20 2.91
C LEU A 223 6.39 19.08 4.12
N ALA A 224 7.69 19.37 3.98
CA ALA A 224 8.65 19.21 5.07
C ALA A 224 8.25 19.91 6.39
N PRO A 225 7.72 21.16 6.40
CA PRO A 225 7.28 21.80 7.63
C PRO A 225 6.12 21.04 8.31
N VAL A 226 5.16 20.58 7.52
CA VAL A 226 4.00 19.80 8.02
C VAL A 226 4.44 18.45 8.58
N PHE A 227 5.34 17.75 7.91
CA PHE A 227 5.87 16.48 8.43
C PHE A 227 6.64 16.66 9.74
N ARG A 228 7.46 17.73 9.85
CA ARG A 228 8.16 18.03 11.12
C ARG A 228 7.18 18.36 12.25
N ALA A 229 6.07 19.04 11.97
CA ALA A 229 5.03 19.33 12.95
C ALA A 229 4.24 18.07 13.33
N ALA A 230 3.76 17.31 12.34
CA ALA A 230 2.96 16.10 12.55
C ALA A 230 3.74 14.98 13.26
N LEU A 231 5.04 14.83 12.94
CA LEU A 231 5.93 13.83 13.54
C LEU A 231 6.81 14.42 14.66
N LYS A 232 6.43 15.57 15.22
CA LYS A 232 7.20 16.30 16.23
C LYS A 232 7.67 15.42 17.40
N PRO A 233 6.88 14.51 18.01
CA PRO A 233 7.36 13.69 19.12
C PRO A 233 8.55 12.80 18.73
N LEU A 234 8.63 12.29 17.50
CA LEU A 234 9.77 11.51 17.01
C LEU A 234 11.00 12.39 16.76
N VAL A 235 10.80 13.62 16.26
CA VAL A 235 11.87 14.60 16.07
C VAL A 235 12.46 15.02 17.41
N GLU A 236 11.62 15.32 18.41
CA GLU A 236 12.05 15.70 19.76
C GLU A 236 12.74 14.56 20.52
N ALA A 237 12.33 13.30 20.26
CA ALA A 237 13.03 12.14 20.78
C ALA A 237 14.40 11.91 20.10
N GLY A 238 14.72 12.67 19.05
CA GLY A 238 15.95 12.51 18.26
C GLY A 238 15.94 11.30 17.33
N LEU A 239 14.80 10.62 17.18
CA LEU A 239 14.65 9.41 16.38
C LEU A 239 14.32 9.69 14.91
N LEU A 240 13.96 10.91 14.56
CA LEU A 240 13.61 11.29 13.21
C LEU A 240 14.25 12.63 12.81
N SER A 241 14.83 12.65 11.64
CA SER A 241 15.21 13.89 10.94
C SER A 241 14.55 13.92 9.57
N VAL A 242 13.81 15.00 9.26
CA VAL A 242 13.14 15.19 7.96
C VAL A 242 13.95 16.17 7.14
N VAL A 243 14.50 15.69 6.01
CA VAL A 243 15.40 16.46 5.15
C VAL A 243 14.88 16.55 3.71
N VAL A 244 15.29 17.61 3.04
CA VAL A 244 15.05 17.88 1.62
C VAL A 244 16.40 18.01 0.94
N GLY A 245 16.58 17.34 -0.21
CA GLY A 245 17.85 17.42 -0.94
C GLY A 245 17.87 16.51 -2.16
N GLY A 246 18.96 16.61 -2.92
CA GLY A 246 19.20 15.83 -4.13
C GLY A 246 19.94 14.51 -3.90
N ALA A 247 20.46 13.95 -4.98
CA ALA A 247 21.18 12.66 -4.98
C ALA A 247 22.49 12.71 -4.16
N ALA A 248 23.17 13.85 -4.11
CA ALA A 248 24.41 14.03 -3.33
C ALA A 248 24.15 13.76 -1.84
N LEU A 249 23.09 14.37 -1.26
CA LEU A 249 22.69 14.14 0.13
C LEU A 249 22.45 12.64 0.41
N VAL A 250 21.80 11.93 -0.52
CA VAL A 250 21.56 10.48 -0.40
C VAL A 250 22.88 9.71 -0.35
N THR A 251 23.81 10.04 -1.24
CA THR A 251 25.13 9.42 -1.32
C THR A 251 25.95 9.64 -0.06
N ASP A 252 25.93 10.87 0.47
CA ASP A 252 26.62 11.22 1.73
C ASP A 252 26.00 10.51 2.92
N ALA A 253 24.66 10.51 3.02
CA ALA A 253 23.95 9.76 4.06
C ALA A 253 24.29 8.27 4.05
N ILE A 254 24.18 7.61 2.88
CA ILE A 254 24.52 6.18 2.74
C ILE A 254 26.00 5.91 3.07
N SER A 255 26.87 6.91 2.93
CA SER A 255 28.31 6.79 3.23
C SER A 255 28.64 6.85 4.72
N ALA A 256 27.75 7.40 5.54
CA ALA A 256 27.95 7.52 6.96
C ALA A 256 28.03 6.12 7.62
N GLN A 257 28.94 5.95 8.58
CA GLN A 257 29.15 4.67 9.27
C GLN A 257 27.95 4.28 10.14
N GLU A 258 27.27 5.25 10.67
CA GLU A 258 26.10 5.12 11.54
C GLU A 258 24.87 4.57 10.80
N VAL A 259 24.86 4.69 9.46
CA VAL A 259 23.77 4.17 8.63
C VAL A 259 23.94 2.68 8.42
N THR A 260 23.00 1.91 8.93
CA THR A 260 22.97 0.44 8.88
C THR A 260 21.91 -0.10 7.90
N ALA A 261 20.96 0.75 7.53
CA ALA A 261 19.87 0.37 6.64
C ALA A 261 19.48 1.48 5.65
N MET A 262 18.91 1.04 4.54
CA MET A 262 18.25 1.89 3.56
C MET A 262 16.87 1.33 3.24
N HIS A 263 15.86 2.20 3.20
CA HIS A 263 14.55 1.90 2.63
C HIS A 263 14.23 2.86 1.50
N LEU A 264 13.68 2.35 0.39
CA LEU A 264 13.25 3.17 -0.75
C LEU A 264 11.85 2.76 -1.19
N THR A 265 10.92 3.73 -1.23
CA THR A 265 9.64 3.58 -1.90
C THR A 265 9.64 4.41 -3.19
N GLY A 266 9.51 3.75 -4.35
CA GLY A 266 9.62 4.45 -5.64
C GLY A 266 9.63 3.54 -6.86
N GLY A 267 10.14 4.05 -7.98
CA GLY A 267 10.27 3.29 -9.23
C GLY A 267 11.54 2.43 -9.26
N GLU A 268 11.48 1.32 -9.98
CA GLU A 268 12.60 0.39 -10.17
C GLU A 268 13.86 1.08 -10.71
N GLU A 269 13.71 2.00 -11.65
CA GLU A 269 14.84 2.77 -12.20
C GLU A 269 15.55 3.59 -11.11
N THR A 270 14.78 4.24 -10.23
CA THR A 270 15.35 4.97 -9.09
C THR A 270 16.11 4.04 -8.16
N PHE A 271 15.55 2.88 -7.84
CA PHE A 271 16.20 1.87 -7.02
C PHE A 271 17.53 1.40 -7.65
N ARG A 272 17.52 1.02 -8.93
CA ARG A 272 18.72 0.60 -9.66
C ARG A 272 19.80 1.68 -9.68
N ASN A 273 19.41 2.95 -9.88
CA ASN A 273 20.33 4.08 -9.88
C ASN A 273 20.95 4.31 -8.49
N VAL A 274 20.16 4.26 -7.42
CA VAL A 274 20.68 4.41 -6.04
C VAL A 274 21.61 3.25 -5.68
N VAL A 275 21.22 2.01 -5.98
CA VAL A 275 22.03 0.83 -5.67
C VAL A 275 23.33 0.82 -6.49
N SER A 276 23.29 1.07 -7.80
CA SER A 276 24.49 1.06 -8.64
C SER A 276 25.50 2.14 -8.23
N SER A 277 25.01 3.36 -7.94
CA SER A 277 25.85 4.49 -7.51
C SER A 277 26.50 4.27 -6.14
N ASN A 278 25.91 3.40 -5.30
CA ASN A 278 26.34 3.19 -3.91
C ASN A 278 26.71 1.72 -3.63
N LYS A 279 26.91 0.89 -4.64
CA LYS A 279 27.06 -0.57 -4.53
C LYS A 279 28.01 -1.00 -3.39
N LYS A 280 29.23 -0.45 -3.36
CA LYS A 280 30.23 -0.83 -2.34
C LYS A 280 29.80 -0.46 -0.92
N LYS A 281 29.08 0.64 -0.74
CA LYS A 281 28.63 1.16 0.56
C LYS A 281 27.40 0.42 1.08
N LEU A 282 26.61 -0.13 0.17
CA LEU A 282 25.37 -0.85 0.49
C LEU A 282 25.60 -2.34 0.80
N LEU A 283 26.77 -2.91 0.50
CA LEU A 283 27.07 -4.34 0.73
C LEU A 283 26.91 -4.80 2.18
N THR A 284 27.10 -3.89 3.14
CA THR A 284 27.02 -4.18 4.58
C THR A 284 25.75 -3.65 5.23
N LYS A 285 24.81 -3.13 4.44
CA LYS A 285 23.60 -2.49 4.94
C LYS A 285 22.37 -3.33 4.62
N SER A 286 21.40 -3.31 5.51
CA SER A 286 20.07 -3.87 5.22
C SER A 286 19.35 -3.01 4.20
N ILE A 287 18.87 -3.60 3.11
CA ILE A 287 18.14 -2.89 2.05
C ILE A 287 16.73 -3.43 1.98
N THR A 288 15.77 -2.53 2.10
CA THR A 288 14.37 -2.81 1.81
C THR A 288 13.85 -1.82 0.77
N CYS A 289 12.91 -2.23 -0.04
CA CYS A 289 12.25 -1.33 -0.99
C CYS A 289 10.83 -1.77 -1.28
N GLU A 290 10.00 -0.81 -1.66
CA GLU A 290 8.70 -1.00 -2.28
C GLU A 290 8.73 -0.36 -3.67
N LEU A 291 8.44 -1.15 -4.69
CA LEU A 291 8.51 -0.73 -6.09
C LEU A 291 7.15 -0.90 -6.77
N GLY A 292 7.08 -0.44 -8.02
CA GLY A 292 5.88 -0.47 -8.83
C GLY A 292 5.40 -1.86 -9.23
N ASN A 293 4.22 -1.90 -9.85
CA ASN A 293 3.52 -3.11 -10.23
C ASN A 293 2.58 -2.83 -11.41
N VAL A 294 2.52 -3.70 -12.40
CA VAL A 294 1.43 -3.71 -13.37
C VAL A 294 0.22 -4.39 -12.74
N THR A 295 -0.56 -3.63 -11.99
CA THR A 295 -1.64 -4.16 -11.12
C THR A 295 -2.79 -4.75 -11.93
N PRO A 296 -3.03 -6.08 -11.88
CA PRO A 296 -4.17 -6.71 -12.51
C PRO A 296 -5.42 -6.64 -11.63
N TRP A 297 -6.57 -6.59 -12.30
CA TRP A 297 -7.87 -6.87 -11.70
C TRP A 297 -8.58 -7.95 -12.52
N VAL A 298 -8.71 -9.13 -11.95
CA VAL A 298 -9.34 -10.31 -12.57
C VAL A 298 -10.83 -10.29 -12.29
N ILE A 299 -11.65 -10.43 -13.34
CA ILE A 299 -13.11 -10.55 -13.21
C ILE A 299 -13.51 -11.97 -13.58
N VAL A 300 -13.80 -12.77 -12.57
CA VAL A 300 -14.27 -14.14 -12.77
C VAL A 300 -15.64 -14.10 -13.44
N PRO A 301 -15.81 -14.77 -14.59
CA PRO A 301 -17.12 -14.79 -15.27
C PRO A 301 -18.16 -15.51 -14.40
N GLY A 302 -19.39 -15.02 -14.46
CA GLY A 302 -20.52 -15.61 -13.73
C GLY A 302 -21.73 -14.70 -13.73
N ASN A 303 -22.73 -15.04 -12.94
CA ASN A 303 -23.97 -14.28 -12.87
C ASN A 303 -23.94 -13.32 -11.67
N TYR A 304 -23.76 -12.05 -11.94
CA TYR A 304 -23.80 -10.97 -10.94
C TYR A 304 -25.17 -10.30 -10.95
N SER A 305 -25.70 -9.94 -9.78
CA SER A 305 -26.81 -8.99 -9.77
C SER A 305 -26.36 -7.65 -10.36
N GLU A 306 -27.27 -6.89 -10.97
CA GLU A 306 -26.93 -5.58 -11.53
C GLU A 306 -26.28 -4.65 -10.50
N LYS A 307 -26.76 -4.67 -9.26
CA LYS A 307 -26.21 -3.86 -8.17
C LYS A 307 -24.77 -4.25 -7.80
N ASP A 308 -24.47 -5.53 -7.79
CA ASP A 308 -23.13 -6.05 -7.46
C ASP A 308 -22.19 -5.81 -8.64
N LEU A 309 -22.65 -6.06 -9.86
CA LEU A 309 -21.94 -5.78 -11.10
C LEU A 309 -21.49 -4.31 -11.16
N PHE A 310 -22.42 -3.40 -10.94
CA PHE A 310 -22.15 -1.95 -10.98
C PHE A 310 -21.27 -1.50 -9.83
N PHE A 311 -21.42 -2.07 -8.64
CA PHE A 311 -20.54 -1.75 -7.51
C PHE A 311 -19.10 -2.16 -7.79
N GLN A 312 -18.87 -3.35 -8.36
CA GLN A 312 -17.53 -3.82 -8.70
C GLN A 312 -16.93 -2.99 -9.87
N ALA A 313 -17.72 -2.64 -10.86
CA ALA A 313 -17.29 -1.72 -11.92
C ALA A 313 -16.91 -0.33 -11.36
N ASP A 314 -17.72 0.18 -10.43
CA ASP A 314 -17.46 1.45 -9.74
C ASP A 314 -16.13 1.40 -8.95
N GLN A 315 -15.78 0.28 -8.29
CA GLN A 315 -14.50 0.14 -7.60
C GLN A 315 -13.31 0.24 -8.58
N ILE A 316 -13.40 -0.42 -9.74
CA ILE A 316 -12.34 -0.36 -10.76
C ILE A 316 -12.19 1.07 -11.30
N ALA A 317 -13.29 1.72 -11.65
CA ALA A 317 -13.26 3.11 -12.11
C ALA A 317 -12.63 4.03 -11.05
N ALA A 318 -12.97 3.86 -9.77
CA ALA A 318 -12.39 4.62 -8.67
C ALA A 318 -10.89 4.35 -8.52
N SER A 319 -10.43 3.09 -8.66
CA SER A 319 -9.01 2.74 -8.56
C SER A 319 -8.16 3.33 -9.70
N ILE A 320 -8.72 3.36 -10.93
CA ILE A 320 -8.07 3.99 -12.09
C ILE A 320 -7.94 5.51 -11.88
N ALA A 321 -8.97 6.14 -11.32
CA ALA A 321 -9.00 7.59 -11.15
C ALA A 321 -8.26 8.09 -9.90
N ASN A 322 -8.11 7.27 -8.86
CA ASN A 322 -7.51 7.67 -7.58
C ASN A 322 -6.10 8.23 -7.78
N ASN A 323 -5.83 9.37 -7.13
CA ASN A 323 -4.53 10.05 -7.18
C ASN A 323 -4.01 10.27 -8.61
N SER A 324 -4.89 10.52 -9.59
CA SER A 324 -4.54 10.61 -11.02
C SER A 324 -3.84 9.33 -11.54
N SER A 325 -4.09 8.19 -10.92
CA SER A 325 -3.40 6.91 -11.15
C SER A 325 -1.88 6.93 -10.87
N PHE A 326 -1.38 7.97 -10.19
CA PHE A 326 -0.01 8.00 -9.67
C PHE A 326 0.05 7.16 -8.38
N ASN A 327 -0.19 5.86 -8.54
CA ASN A 327 -0.33 4.92 -7.44
C ASN A 327 0.13 3.54 -7.91
N CYS A 328 1.09 2.94 -7.20
CA CYS A 328 1.68 1.63 -7.50
C CYS A 328 0.65 0.47 -7.51
N ILE A 329 -0.55 0.71 -6.98
CA ILE A 329 -1.65 -0.26 -6.92
C ILE A 329 -2.91 0.23 -7.63
N ALA A 330 -2.82 1.29 -8.45
CA ALA A 330 -3.91 1.64 -9.38
C ALA A 330 -4.10 0.51 -10.39
N THR A 331 -5.34 0.16 -10.67
CA THR A 331 -5.65 -0.86 -11.70
C THR A 331 -5.05 -0.45 -13.05
N LYS A 332 -4.22 -1.32 -13.63
CA LYS A 332 -3.59 -1.12 -14.94
C LYS A 332 -4.10 -2.08 -16.00
N VAL A 333 -4.43 -3.31 -15.61
CA VAL A 333 -4.94 -4.35 -16.50
C VAL A 333 -6.20 -4.97 -15.92
N VAL A 334 -7.32 -4.88 -16.62
CA VAL A 334 -8.56 -5.57 -16.28
C VAL A 334 -8.66 -6.82 -17.15
N LEU A 335 -8.78 -7.99 -16.52
CA LEU A 335 -8.86 -9.30 -17.19
C LEU A 335 -10.31 -9.78 -17.14
N THR A 336 -10.94 -9.96 -18.29
CA THR A 336 -12.32 -10.44 -18.40
C THR A 336 -12.41 -11.66 -19.33
N SER A 337 -13.39 -12.52 -19.11
CA SER A 337 -13.67 -13.61 -20.08
C SER A 337 -14.35 -13.05 -21.32
N ARG A 338 -13.88 -13.47 -22.51
CA ARG A 338 -14.50 -13.13 -23.81
C ARG A 338 -15.95 -13.59 -23.90
N SER A 339 -16.25 -14.77 -23.36
CA SER A 339 -17.57 -15.39 -23.41
C SER A 339 -18.54 -14.91 -22.33
N TRP A 340 -18.10 -14.05 -21.40
CA TRP A 340 -18.94 -13.60 -20.28
C TRP A 340 -20.07 -12.67 -20.75
N PRO A 341 -21.36 -13.07 -20.60
CA PRO A 341 -22.48 -12.30 -21.15
C PRO A 341 -22.63 -10.89 -20.59
N GLN A 342 -22.23 -10.65 -19.32
CA GLN A 342 -22.36 -9.34 -18.67
C GLN A 342 -21.15 -8.42 -18.92
N ARG A 343 -20.13 -8.86 -19.66
CA ARG A 343 -18.89 -8.11 -19.92
C ARG A 343 -19.15 -6.71 -20.48
N GLN A 344 -20.00 -6.58 -21.50
CA GLN A 344 -20.27 -5.28 -22.13
C GLN A 344 -20.95 -4.29 -21.18
N GLN A 345 -21.90 -4.78 -20.39
CA GLN A 345 -22.58 -3.97 -19.36
C GLN A 345 -21.60 -3.53 -18.27
N PHE A 346 -20.72 -4.42 -17.84
CA PHE A 346 -19.68 -4.16 -16.85
C PHE A 346 -18.70 -3.08 -17.31
N LEU A 347 -18.11 -3.25 -18.49
CA LEU A 347 -17.14 -2.30 -19.05
C LEU A 347 -17.79 -0.94 -19.35
N GLY A 348 -19.03 -0.93 -19.89
CA GLY A 348 -19.80 0.30 -20.11
C GLY A 348 -20.04 1.08 -18.82
N ARG A 349 -20.21 0.39 -17.68
CA ARG A 349 -20.33 1.05 -16.39
C ARG A 349 -19.02 1.70 -15.94
N ILE A 350 -17.86 1.04 -16.13
CA ILE A 350 -16.54 1.62 -15.81
C ILE A 350 -16.35 2.90 -16.63
N GLU A 351 -16.55 2.85 -17.93
CA GLU A 351 -16.40 4.01 -18.83
C GLU A 351 -17.32 5.16 -18.43
N GLN A 352 -18.61 4.87 -18.22
CA GLN A 352 -19.58 5.88 -17.76
C GLN A 352 -19.09 6.61 -16.49
N ARG A 353 -18.50 5.87 -15.55
CA ARG A 353 -17.95 6.47 -14.34
C ARG A 353 -16.73 7.32 -14.62
N LEU A 354 -15.78 6.82 -15.40
CA LEU A 354 -14.55 7.56 -15.73
C LEU A 354 -14.87 8.84 -16.52
N GLU A 355 -15.78 8.80 -17.47
CA GLU A 355 -16.24 9.96 -18.23
C GLU A 355 -16.96 11.01 -17.37
N SER A 356 -17.66 10.58 -16.31
CA SER A 356 -18.36 11.48 -15.39
C SER A 356 -17.45 12.27 -14.45
N LEU A 357 -16.19 11.85 -14.32
CA LEU A 357 -15.21 12.48 -13.43
C LEU A 357 -14.61 13.73 -14.09
N PRO A 358 -14.21 14.73 -13.28
CA PRO A 358 -13.37 15.80 -13.78
C PRO A 358 -12.00 15.26 -14.17
N ALA A 359 -11.40 15.86 -15.21
CA ALA A 359 -10.01 15.60 -15.56
C ALA A 359 -9.08 15.88 -14.37
N ARG A 360 -7.99 15.13 -14.28
CA ARG A 360 -7.05 15.16 -13.16
C ARG A 360 -5.80 15.95 -13.53
N PRO A 361 -5.28 16.83 -12.63
CA PRO A 361 -4.02 17.51 -12.84
C PRO A 361 -2.86 16.54 -13.06
N VAL A 362 -1.96 16.87 -13.98
CA VAL A 362 -0.73 16.10 -14.25
C VAL A 362 0.39 16.69 -13.39
N TRP A 363 0.29 16.51 -12.09
CA TRP A 363 1.21 17.09 -11.10
C TRP A 363 2.48 16.25 -10.87
N TYR A 364 2.48 14.97 -11.26
CA TYR A 364 3.62 14.08 -11.04
C TYR A 364 4.67 14.22 -12.15
N PRO A 365 5.97 14.33 -11.81
CA PRO A 365 7.03 14.50 -12.79
C PRO A 365 7.07 13.40 -13.85
N GLY A 366 7.24 13.77 -15.11
CA GLY A 366 7.33 12.84 -16.24
C GLY A 366 5.99 12.26 -16.73
N ALA A 367 4.86 12.56 -16.06
CA ALA A 367 3.57 11.99 -16.44
C ALA A 367 3.06 12.45 -17.81
N VAL A 368 3.42 13.64 -18.25
CA VAL A 368 3.10 14.14 -19.61
C VAL A 368 3.74 13.26 -20.67
N ASP A 369 5.05 13.01 -20.54
CA ASP A 369 5.80 12.19 -21.50
C ASP A 369 5.32 10.73 -21.45
N LEU A 370 5.04 10.22 -20.24
CA LEU A 370 4.49 8.87 -20.06
C LEU A 370 3.14 8.75 -20.76
N HIS A 371 2.26 9.75 -20.66
CA HIS A 371 0.95 9.73 -21.34
C HIS A 371 1.11 9.72 -22.86
N GLN A 372 1.94 10.59 -23.39
CA GLN A 372 2.21 10.66 -24.83
C GLN A 372 2.81 9.35 -25.36
N ASN A 373 3.75 8.76 -24.61
CA ASN A 373 4.40 7.49 -24.97
C ASN A 373 3.41 6.30 -24.93
N ALA A 374 2.46 6.32 -23.99
CA ALA A 374 1.50 5.23 -23.84
C ALA A 374 0.36 5.31 -24.86
N THR A 375 -0.15 6.51 -25.12
CA THR A 375 -1.40 6.71 -25.88
C THR A 375 -1.20 7.33 -27.26
N GLY A 376 -0.09 8.00 -27.50
CA GLY A 376 0.13 8.86 -28.68
C GLY A 376 -0.54 10.24 -28.58
N ASP A 377 -1.35 10.49 -27.55
CA ASP A 377 -2.12 11.72 -27.38
C ASP A 377 -1.32 12.77 -26.60
N SER A 378 -1.53 14.06 -26.94
CA SER A 378 -0.98 15.18 -26.19
C SER A 378 -1.84 15.52 -24.97
N VAL A 379 -1.19 16.03 -23.90
CA VAL A 379 -1.90 16.54 -22.73
C VAL A 379 -2.40 17.96 -23.00
N SER A 380 -3.70 18.18 -22.84
CA SER A 380 -4.31 19.51 -22.97
C SER A 380 -4.63 20.10 -21.60
N ASN A 381 -4.39 21.40 -21.43
CA ASN A 381 -4.70 22.15 -20.19
C ASN A 381 -4.12 21.56 -18.90
N GLY A 382 -2.98 20.84 -18.97
CA GLY A 382 -2.33 20.27 -17.79
C GLY A 382 -3.13 19.23 -17.03
N CYS A 383 -4.17 18.66 -17.65
CA CYS A 383 -5.05 17.65 -17.05
C CYS A 383 -5.22 16.44 -17.97
N LEU A 384 -5.47 15.28 -17.36
CA LEU A 384 -5.79 14.02 -18.04
C LEU A 384 -7.15 13.50 -17.60
N GLN A 385 -7.97 13.09 -18.56
CA GLN A 385 -9.21 12.36 -18.30
C GLN A 385 -8.90 10.89 -18.00
N PRO A 386 -9.37 10.34 -16.86
CA PRO A 386 -9.25 8.91 -16.61
C PRO A 386 -9.93 8.08 -17.70
N LYS A 387 -9.27 7.02 -18.18
CA LYS A 387 -9.74 6.24 -19.34
C LYS A 387 -9.47 4.75 -19.21
N LEU A 388 -10.39 3.94 -19.73
CA LEU A 388 -10.22 2.51 -19.96
C LEU A 388 -10.17 2.24 -21.46
N PHE A 389 -9.11 1.58 -21.94
CA PHE A 389 -9.00 1.09 -23.31
C PHE A 389 -9.44 -0.37 -23.35
N ARG A 390 -10.44 -0.69 -24.17
CA ARG A 390 -10.99 -2.05 -24.27
C ARG A 390 -10.32 -2.88 -25.34
N ASP A 391 -10.43 -4.20 -25.20
CA ASP A 391 -10.00 -5.18 -26.19
C ASP A 391 -8.53 -4.97 -26.60
N VAL A 392 -7.69 -4.61 -25.62
CA VAL A 392 -6.26 -4.41 -25.83
C VAL A 392 -5.54 -5.74 -25.62
N HIS A 393 -5.03 -6.32 -26.69
CA HIS A 393 -4.34 -7.61 -26.65
C HIS A 393 -2.83 -7.45 -26.53
N ARG A 394 -2.18 -8.32 -25.75
CA ARG A 394 -0.75 -8.28 -25.47
C ARG A 394 0.09 -8.40 -26.74
N GLU A 395 -0.35 -9.20 -27.70
CA GLU A 395 0.35 -9.46 -28.96
C GLU A 395 0.43 -8.20 -29.84
N SER A 396 -0.65 -7.41 -29.85
CA SER A 396 -0.74 -6.19 -30.67
C SER A 396 -0.28 -4.92 -29.95
N HIS A 397 -0.38 -4.88 -28.62
CA HIS A 397 -0.06 -3.72 -27.79
C HIS A 397 0.77 -4.11 -26.56
N PRO A 398 1.97 -4.75 -26.73
CA PRO A 398 2.75 -5.30 -25.62
C PRO A 398 3.19 -4.24 -24.61
N HIS A 399 3.35 -2.98 -25.02
CA HIS A 399 3.81 -1.90 -24.17
C HIS A 399 2.90 -1.64 -22.95
N TRP A 400 1.57 -1.88 -23.07
CA TRP A 400 0.64 -1.72 -21.95
C TRP A 400 0.88 -2.74 -20.82
N PHE A 401 1.44 -3.89 -21.15
CA PHE A 401 1.68 -5.00 -20.23
C PHE A 401 3.13 -5.09 -19.74
N ALA A 402 4.03 -4.31 -20.35
CA ALA A 402 5.47 -4.43 -20.12
C ALA A 402 6.01 -3.52 -19.00
N ARG A 403 5.21 -2.54 -18.55
CA ARG A 403 5.60 -1.60 -17.49
C ARG A 403 4.41 -0.96 -16.81
N GLU A 404 4.63 -0.51 -15.59
CA GLU A 404 3.67 0.35 -14.89
C GLU A 404 3.59 1.73 -15.57
N TRP A 405 2.42 2.04 -16.12
CA TRP A 405 2.13 3.36 -16.64
C TRP A 405 1.55 4.25 -15.54
N PHE A 406 2.32 5.24 -15.11
CA PHE A 406 1.92 6.20 -14.08
C PHE A 406 1.08 7.32 -14.70
N ILE A 407 -0.08 6.95 -15.23
CA ILE A 407 -1.08 7.82 -15.89
C ILE A 407 -2.48 7.31 -15.57
N PRO A 408 -3.53 8.15 -15.62
CA PRO A 408 -4.91 7.75 -15.30
C PRO A 408 -5.56 6.92 -16.41
N SER A 409 -4.87 5.88 -16.84
CA SER A 409 -5.33 4.97 -17.90
C SER A 409 -5.09 3.52 -17.50
N ALA A 410 -6.02 2.68 -17.90
CA ALA A 410 -5.93 1.22 -17.80
C ALA A 410 -6.38 0.57 -19.11
N VAL A 411 -5.99 -0.68 -19.29
CA VAL A 411 -6.44 -1.49 -20.42
C VAL A 411 -7.31 -2.64 -19.94
N GLU A 412 -8.25 -3.05 -20.76
CA GLU A 412 -8.95 -4.30 -20.58
C GLU A 412 -8.55 -5.26 -21.69
N THR A 413 -8.29 -6.50 -21.30
CA THR A 413 -8.00 -7.59 -22.23
C THR A 413 -8.88 -8.79 -21.94
N THR A 414 -9.29 -9.47 -23.02
CA THR A 414 -10.08 -10.69 -22.91
C THR A 414 -9.21 -11.90 -22.72
N VAL A 415 -9.71 -12.83 -21.90
CA VAL A 415 -9.13 -14.14 -21.66
C VAL A 415 -10.05 -15.19 -22.28
N GLU A 416 -9.47 -16.11 -23.04
CA GLU A 416 -10.19 -17.24 -23.63
C GLU A 416 -10.36 -18.35 -22.58
N GLY A 417 -11.45 -19.09 -22.69
CA GLY A 417 -11.77 -20.22 -21.82
C GLY A 417 -13.24 -20.59 -21.94
N GLU A 418 -13.55 -21.87 -22.07
CA GLU A 418 -14.92 -22.38 -22.15
C GLU A 418 -15.50 -22.66 -20.76
N SER A 419 -14.63 -22.89 -19.79
CA SER A 419 -14.99 -23.17 -18.38
C SER A 419 -14.31 -22.17 -17.42
N ILE A 420 -14.76 -22.16 -16.18
CA ILE A 420 -14.09 -21.40 -15.09
C ILE A 420 -12.65 -21.89 -14.89
N GLU A 421 -12.42 -23.19 -15.02
CA GLU A 421 -11.08 -23.76 -14.91
C GLU A 421 -10.15 -23.25 -16.00
N ASP A 422 -10.58 -23.31 -17.29
CA ASP A 422 -9.79 -22.80 -18.41
C ASP A 422 -9.47 -21.31 -18.23
N PHE A 423 -10.48 -20.52 -17.81
CA PHE A 423 -10.30 -19.11 -17.50
C PHE A 423 -9.26 -18.90 -16.40
N CYS A 424 -9.34 -19.65 -15.30
CA CYS A 424 -8.39 -19.53 -14.20
C CYS A 424 -6.95 -19.90 -14.63
N VAL A 425 -6.79 -20.94 -15.45
CA VAL A 425 -5.48 -21.34 -15.98
C VAL A 425 -4.89 -20.25 -16.86
N ALA A 426 -5.66 -19.73 -17.82
CA ALA A 426 -5.20 -18.68 -18.72
C ALA A 426 -4.88 -17.38 -17.98
N VAL A 427 -5.71 -16.98 -17.01
CA VAL A 427 -5.44 -15.83 -16.13
C VAL A 427 -4.15 -16.00 -15.36
N SER A 428 -3.93 -17.18 -14.77
CA SER A 428 -2.72 -17.44 -13.99
C SER A 428 -1.44 -17.20 -14.80
N GLN A 429 -1.42 -17.63 -16.06
CA GLN A 429 -0.30 -17.39 -16.97
C GLN A 429 -0.09 -15.90 -17.23
N ILE A 430 -1.17 -15.16 -17.52
CA ILE A 430 -1.09 -13.73 -17.80
C ILE A 430 -0.59 -12.96 -16.58
N VAL A 431 -1.18 -13.18 -15.40
CA VAL A 431 -0.80 -12.44 -14.19
C VAL A 431 0.61 -12.77 -13.70
N HIS A 432 1.11 -13.97 -14.01
CA HIS A 432 2.48 -14.35 -13.70
C HIS A 432 3.51 -13.62 -14.58
N ASP A 433 3.13 -13.29 -15.80
CA ASP A 433 3.99 -12.62 -16.78
C ASP A 433 3.98 -11.08 -16.65
N LEU A 434 3.05 -10.51 -15.86
CA LEU A 434 3.02 -9.07 -15.64
C LEU A 434 4.17 -8.63 -14.73
N PRO A 435 4.84 -7.49 -15.05
CA PRO A 435 5.91 -6.97 -14.22
C PRO A 435 5.45 -6.59 -12.82
N GLY A 436 6.23 -6.99 -11.83
CA GLY A 436 5.98 -6.73 -10.42
C GLY A 436 5.00 -7.70 -9.79
N ASN A 437 4.96 -7.69 -8.47
CA ASN A 437 4.20 -8.64 -7.67
C ASN A 437 3.70 -8.04 -6.32
N LEU A 438 3.43 -6.71 -6.33
CA LEU A 438 2.99 -5.99 -5.12
C LEU A 438 1.56 -6.37 -4.75
N ALA A 439 0.61 -6.13 -5.64
CA ALA A 439 -0.79 -6.35 -5.35
C ALA A 439 -1.63 -6.69 -6.59
N ALA A 440 -2.69 -7.46 -6.38
CA ALA A 440 -3.68 -7.81 -7.38
C ALA A 440 -5.09 -7.80 -6.78
N SER A 441 -6.12 -7.66 -7.63
CA SER A 441 -7.52 -7.77 -7.20
C SER A 441 -8.25 -8.83 -8.03
N VAL A 442 -9.18 -9.54 -7.39
CA VAL A 442 -10.04 -10.56 -8.01
C VAL A 442 -11.49 -10.26 -7.64
N THR A 443 -12.36 -10.09 -8.61
CA THR A 443 -13.81 -10.07 -8.39
C THR A 443 -14.39 -11.43 -8.75
N ARG A 444 -15.15 -12.03 -7.84
CA ARG A 444 -15.86 -13.29 -8.06
C ARG A 444 -17.33 -13.18 -7.68
N PRO A 445 -18.26 -13.85 -8.39
CA PRO A 445 -19.67 -13.84 -8.03
C PRO A 445 -19.93 -14.68 -6.77
N ASP A 446 -21.04 -14.40 -6.11
CA ASP A 446 -21.56 -15.25 -5.05
C ASP A 446 -22.34 -16.43 -5.65
N GLY A 447 -22.45 -17.54 -4.89
CA GLY A 447 -23.27 -18.70 -5.29
C GLY A 447 -22.71 -19.50 -6.46
N MET A 448 -21.41 -19.49 -6.66
CA MET A 448 -20.74 -20.37 -7.63
C MET A 448 -20.96 -21.85 -7.28
N ALA A 449 -20.92 -22.72 -8.26
CA ALA A 449 -20.84 -24.16 -8.01
C ALA A 449 -19.55 -24.49 -7.20
N THR A 450 -19.63 -25.44 -6.29
CA THR A 450 -18.50 -25.79 -5.39
C THR A 450 -17.20 -26.09 -6.16
N HIS A 451 -17.33 -26.78 -7.31
CA HIS A 451 -16.18 -27.05 -8.17
C HIS A 451 -15.52 -25.76 -8.67
N ASP A 452 -16.32 -24.85 -9.23
CA ASP A 452 -15.83 -23.57 -9.80
C ASP A 452 -15.27 -22.67 -8.70
N GLU A 453 -15.95 -22.61 -7.55
CA GLU A 453 -15.43 -21.89 -6.38
C GLU A 453 -14.05 -22.40 -5.96
N SER A 454 -13.86 -23.72 -5.93
CA SER A 454 -12.56 -24.31 -5.61
C SER A 454 -11.47 -23.94 -6.61
N ARG A 455 -11.79 -23.83 -7.92
CA ARG A 455 -10.83 -23.41 -8.95
C ARG A 455 -10.43 -21.94 -8.80
N VAL A 456 -11.39 -21.07 -8.48
CA VAL A 456 -11.11 -19.66 -8.20
C VAL A 456 -10.28 -19.49 -6.92
N GLU A 457 -10.56 -20.26 -5.87
CA GLU A 457 -9.74 -20.23 -4.65
C GLU A 457 -8.30 -20.69 -4.94
N LEU A 458 -8.11 -21.75 -5.74
CA LEU A 458 -6.78 -22.17 -6.16
C LEU A 458 -6.06 -21.08 -6.95
N LEU A 459 -6.72 -20.38 -7.88
CA LEU A 459 -6.13 -19.23 -8.57
C LEU A 459 -5.65 -18.19 -7.55
N ILE A 460 -6.53 -17.76 -6.61
CA ILE A 460 -6.21 -16.77 -5.58
C ILE A 460 -5.02 -17.21 -4.73
N GLU A 461 -4.96 -18.50 -4.35
CA GLU A 461 -3.89 -19.06 -3.53
C GLU A 461 -2.54 -19.08 -4.26
N HIS A 462 -2.53 -19.25 -5.57
CA HIS A 462 -1.31 -19.34 -6.38
C HIS A 462 -0.87 -18.02 -7.00
N MET A 463 -1.66 -16.95 -6.88
CA MET A 463 -1.25 -15.62 -7.31
C MET A 463 -0.05 -15.13 -6.47
N ARG A 464 1.08 -14.94 -7.12
CA ARG A 464 2.35 -14.50 -6.51
C ARG A 464 2.38 -12.99 -6.33
N TYR A 465 1.51 -12.46 -5.49
CA TYR A 465 1.44 -11.05 -5.11
C TYR A 465 1.52 -10.92 -3.60
N GLY A 466 2.15 -9.86 -3.11
CA GLY A 466 2.22 -9.56 -1.67
C GLY A 466 0.85 -9.41 -1.04
N VAL A 467 -0.09 -8.85 -1.81
CA VAL A 467 -1.52 -8.78 -1.44
C VAL A 467 -2.39 -9.23 -2.61
N VAL A 468 -3.33 -10.14 -2.33
CA VAL A 468 -4.45 -10.46 -3.24
C VAL A 468 -5.76 -10.05 -2.57
N ALA A 469 -6.46 -9.07 -3.18
CA ALA A 469 -7.74 -8.60 -2.68
C ALA A 469 -8.90 -9.25 -3.42
N VAL A 470 -9.90 -9.75 -2.71
CA VAL A 470 -11.08 -10.39 -3.28
C VAL A 470 -12.29 -9.50 -3.08
N ASN A 471 -12.97 -9.17 -4.18
CA ASN A 471 -14.15 -8.29 -4.25
C ASN A 471 -13.90 -6.86 -3.78
N THR A 472 -12.66 -6.43 -3.75
CA THR A 472 -12.29 -5.06 -3.36
C THR A 472 -10.97 -4.63 -4.00
N TRP A 473 -10.71 -3.33 -4.00
CA TRP A 473 -9.43 -2.78 -4.43
C TRP A 473 -8.32 -3.12 -3.43
N SER A 474 -7.18 -3.60 -3.92
CA SER A 474 -6.04 -4.00 -3.10
C SER A 474 -5.45 -2.89 -2.22
N ALA A 475 -5.67 -1.62 -2.57
CA ALA A 475 -5.26 -0.46 -1.76
C ALA A 475 -5.85 -0.47 -0.35
N LEU A 476 -7.00 -1.12 -0.14
CA LEU A 476 -7.57 -1.21 1.20
C LEU A 476 -6.71 -2.04 2.16
N ALA A 477 -5.90 -2.97 1.66
CA ALA A 477 -4.94 -3.69 2.50
C ALA A 477 -3.88 -2.75 3.09
N TYR A 478 -3.40 -1.77 2.32
CA TYR A 478 -2.54 -0.71 2.85
C TYR A 478 -3.29 0.19 3.85
N ALA A 479 -4.50 0.61 3.51
CA ALA A 479 -5.29 1.54 4.32
C ALA A 479 -5.68 0.98 5.71
N VAL A 480 -5.85 -0.34 5.85
CA VAL A 480 -6.12 -0.98 7.16
C VAL A 480 -4.89 -1.08 8.06
N ALA A 481 -3.69 -0.82 7.54
CA ALA A 481 -2.42 -0.63 8.24
C ALA A 481 -1.97 -1.78 9.18
N ASN A 482 -2.66 -2.91 9.22
CA ASN A 482 -2.30 -4.11 9.99
C ASN A 482 -1.90 -5.30 9.12
N VAL A 483 -1.85 -5.08 7.81
CA VAL A 483 -1.38 -6.05 6.81
C VAL A 483 0.09 -5.77 6.53
N PRO A 484 0.99 -6.77 6.63
CA PRO A 484 2.35 -6.62 6.13
C PRO A 484 2.32 -6.21 4.66
N TRP A 485 3.06 -5.14 4.32
CA TRP A 485 3.00 -4.54 3.00
C TRP A 485 4.34 -4.67 2.27
N GLY A 486 4.33 -5.13 1.03
CA GLY A 486 5.52 -5.32 0.20
C GLY A 486 5.25 -6.25 -0.98
N GLY A 487 6.25 -6.44 -1.84
CA GLY A 487 6.20 -7.42 -2.93
C GLY A 487 6.12 -8.86 -2.42
N PHE A 488 5.72 -9.77 -3.31
CA PHE A 488 5.78 -11.20 -3.00
C PHE A 488 7.24 -11.62 -2.72
N PRO A 489 7.49 -12.49 -1.72
CA PRO A 489 8.85 -12.88 -1.36
C PRO A 489 9.64 -13.56 -2.49
N GLY A 490 10.95 -13.36 -2.47
CA GLY A 490 11.88 -13.97 -3.42
C GLY A 490 12.65 -12.98 -4.29
N GLY A 491 12.33 -11.68 -4.21
CA GLY A 491 13.13 -10.62 -4.84
C GLY A 491 14.55 -10.58 -4.31
N THR A 492 15.50 -10.18 -5.17
CA THR A 492 16.90 -9.93 -4.83
C THR A 492 17.28 -8.49 -5.22
N ILE A 493 18.47 -8.04 -4.81
CA ILE A 493 18.94 -6.70 -5.20
C ILE A 493 19.08 -6.57 -6.72
N GLU A 494 19.44 -7.66 -7.40
CA GLU A 494 19.58 -7.73 -8.85
C GLU A 494 18.24 -7.83 -9.57
N SER A 495 17.26 -8.48 -8.95
CA SER A 495 15.88 -8.65 -9.45
C SER A 495 14.89 -8.39 -8.31
N PRO A 496 14.63 -7.11 -7.97
CA PRO A 496 13.86 -6.76 -6.78
C PRO A 496 12.34 -6.99 -6.94
N GLU A 497 11.86 -7.26 -8.14
CA GLU A 497 10.41 -7.37 -8.45
C GLU A 497 9.65 -6.12 -7.96
N SER A 498 8.62 -6.27 -7.13
CA SER A 498 7.93 -5.14 -6.49
C SER A 498 8.50 -4.76 -5.13
N GLY A 499 9.61 -5.34 -4.71
CA GLY A 499 10.25 -4.91 -3.47
C GLY A 499 11.09 -5.98 -2.77
N LEU A 500 11.78 -5.52 -1.74
CA LEU A 500 12.59 -6.34 -0.85
C LEU A 500 12.12 -6.13 0.57
N GLY A 501 11.74 -7.21 1.25
CA GLY A 501 11.22 -7.16 2.62
C GLY A 501 9.77 -6.66 2.70
N TYR A 502 9.37 -6.32 3.90
CA TYR A 502 8.04 -5.78 4.21
C TYR A 502 8.18 -4.50 5.00
N VAL A 503 7.23 -3.62 4.83
CA VAL A 503 6.95 -2.49 5.70
C VAL A 503 5.58 -2.67 6.35
N HIS A 504 5.29 -1.89 7.39
CA HIS A 504 3.97 -1.87 8.04
C HIS A 504 3.50 -3.26 8.51
N ASN A 505 4.38 -3.97 9.22
CA ASN A 505 4.02 -5.22 9.90
C ASN A 505 3.86 -5.02 11.42
N PRO A 506 2.86 -4.25 11.90
CA PRO A 506 2.70 -3.92 13.31
C PRO A 506 2.41 -5.14 14.19
N CYS A 507 1.99 -6.26 13.58
CA CYS A 507 1.80 -7.53 14.27
C CYS A 507 3.11 -8.34 14.42
N PHE A 508 4.23 -7.86 13.89
CA PHE A 508 5.53 -8.54 13.94
C PHE A 508 5.49 -10.00 13.47
N LEU A 509 4.63 -10.31 12.51
CA LEU A 509 4.47 -11.66 12.01
C LEU A 509 5.76 -12.13 11.31
N PRO A 510 6.29 -13.31 11.67
CA PRO A 510 7.46 -13.88 11.02
C PRO A 510 7.09 -14.56 9.71
N LEU A 511 8.08 -14.74 8.82
CA LEU A 511 7.97 -15.58 7.63
C LEU A 511 6.75 -15.27 6.75
N VAL A 512 6.37 -14.00 6.66
CA VAL A 512 5.22 -13.56 5.85
C VAL A 512 5.41 -14.00 4.42
N HIS A 513 4.39 -14.64 3.85
CA HIS A 513 4.34 -15.07 2.47
C HIS A 513 3.51 -14.09 1.63
N ASN A 514 2.24 -13.89 1.97
CA ASN A 514 1.37 -12.87 1.40
C ASN A 514 0.11 -12.68 2.25
N THR A 515 -0.74 -11.74 1.84
CA THR A 515 -2.03 -11.50 2.49
C THR A 515 -3.18 -11.66 1.51
N ILE A 516 -4.23 -12.35 1.95
CA ILE A 516 -5.51 -12.38 1.24
C ILE A 516 -6.50 -11.47 1.98
N LEU A 517 -6.88 -10.37 1.32
CA LEU A 517 -7.92 -9.46 1.82
C LEU A 517 -9.26 -9.81 1.16
N ARG A 518 -10.27 -10.17 1.94
CA ARG A 518 -11.60 -10.51 1.45
C ARG A 518 -12.63 -9.47 1.87
N SER A 519 -13.53 -9.15 0.97
CA SER A 519 -14.65 -8.23 1.16
C SER A 519 -15.94 -8.88 0.69
N PRO A 520 -17.10 -8.46 1.22
CA PRO A 520 -18.37 -8.72 0.55
C PRO A 520 -18.35 -8.20 -0.89
N LEU A 521 -19.09 -8.85 -1.78
CA LEU A 521 -19.20 -8.44 -3.19
C LEU A 521 -19.73 -7.01 -3.33
N ARG A 522 -20.51 -6.54 -2.36
CA ARG A 522 -20.94 -5.16 -2.24
C ARG A 522 -20.99 -4.72 -0.78
N VAL A 523 -20.49 -3.51 -0.51
CA VAL A 523 -20.53 -2.91 0.82
C VAL A 523 -21.50 -1.73 0.86
N TRP A 524 -22.03 -1.47 2.05
CA TRP A 524 -22.88 -0.33 2.34
C TRP A 524 -22.51 0.25 3.72
N PRO A 525 -22.43 1.57 3.87
CA PRO A 525 -22.61 2.62 2.86
C PRO A 525 -21.54 2.63 1.77
N MET A 526 -21.77 3.44 0.70
CA MET A 526 -20.78 3.63 -0.38
C MET A 526 -19.44 4.09 0.21
N PRO A 527 -18.30 3.50 -0.18
CA PRO A 527 -17.00 3.87 0.33
C PRO A 527 -16.66 5.35 0.12
N PRO A 528 -16.12 6.05 1.13
CA PRO A 528 -15.84 7.49 1.05
C PRO A 528 -14.74 7.85 0.04
N TRP A 529 -13.91 6.88 -0.36
CA TRP A 529 -12.85 7.05 -1.36
C TRP A 529 -13.34 7.00 -2.81
N PHE A 530 -14.63 6.70 -3.06
CA PHE A 530 -15.21 6.80 -4.40
C PHE A 530 -15.26 8.26 -4.83
N PRO A 531 -14.68 8.66 -5.99
CA PRO A 531 -14.56 10.05 -6.37
C PRO A 531 -15.90 10.77 -6.63
N TRP A 532 -16.98 10.02 -6.79
CA TRP A 532 -18.36 10.56 -6.90
C TRP A 532 -19.11 10.58 -5.56
N HIS A 533 -18.45 10.25 -4.44
CA HIS A 533 -19.07 10.33 -3.12
C HIS A 533 -19.17 11.79 -2.66
N GLY A 534 -20.34 12.43 -2.80
CA GLY A 534 -20.52 13.87 -2.54
C GLY A 534 -20.17 14.34 -1.12
N LYS A 535 -19.96 13.42 -0.17
CA LYS A 535 -19.58 13.71 1.22
C LYS A 535 -18.25 13.03 1.61
N GLY A 536 -17.48 12.53 0.64
CA GLY A 536 -16.25 11.75 0.90
C GLY A 536 -15.27 12.51 1.79
N GLY A 537 -14.97 13.77 1.51
CA GLY A 537 -14.08 14.61 2.30
C GLY A 537 -14.51 14.75 3.77
N ARG A 538 -15.78 15.05 4.03
CA ARG A 538 -16.31 15.16 5.40
C ARG A 538 -16.29 13.84 6.16
N LEU A 539 -16.54 12.73 5.48
CA LEU A 539 -16.51 11.41 6.10
C LEU A 539 -15.09 11.01 6.49
N THR A 540 -14.12 11.27 5.62
CA THR A 540 -12.72 10.99 5.94
C THR A 540 -12.20 11.91 7.05
N GLU A 541 -12.55 13.18 7.07
CA GLU A 541 -12.26 14.07 8.20
C GLU A 541 -12.83 13.52 9.51
N GLY A 542 -14.10 13.10 9.53
CA GLY A 542 -14.72 12.50 10.71
C GLY A 542 -14.04 11.20 11.17
N VAL A 543 -13.56 10.37 10.24
CA VAL A 543 -12.76 9.17 10.57
C VAL A 543 -11.39 9.55 11.16
N ALA A 544 -10.72 10.56 10.61
CA ALA A 544 -9.46 11.06 11.17
C ALA A 544 -9.64 11.62 12.58
N GLU A 545 -10.70 12.40 12.83
CA GLU A 545 -11.07 12.92 14.15
C GLU A 545 -11.37 11.78 15.14
N MET A 546 -12.11 10.77 14.70
CA MET A 546 -12.41 9.59 15.51
C MET A 546 -11.12 8.86 15.92
N TYR A 547 -10.22 8.58 14.99
CA TYR A 547 -8.96 7.93 15.32
C TYR A 547 -8.05 8.81 16.19
N SER A 548 -8.05 10.12 15.98
CA SER A 548 -7.36 11.08 16.85
C SER A 548 -7.92 11.03 18.28
N ALA A 549 -9.24 10.97 18.44
CA ALA A 549 -9.88 10.84 19.76
C ALA A 549 -9.54 9.51 20.44
N ILE A 550 -9.55 8.39 19.70
CA ILE A 550 -9.14 7.08 20.21
C ILE A 550 -7.69 7.11 20.72
N THR A 551 -6.78 7.72 19.97
CA THR A 551 -5.38 7.84 20.37
C THR A 551 -5.17 8.76 21.58
N ALA A 552 -6.05 9.72 21.79
CA ALA A 552 -6.06 10.60 22.96
C ALA A 552 -6.71 9.96 24.21
N GLY A 553 -7.13 8.70 24.16
CA GLY A 553 -7.80 8.02 25.26
C GLY A 553 -9.22 8.53 25.56
N LYS A 554 -9.78 9.34 24.67
CA LYS A 554 -11.16 9.84 24.76
C LYS A 554 -12.13 8.77 24.26
N SER A 555 -12.25 7.68 25.01
CA SER A 555 -13.25 6.63 24.76
C SER A 555 -14.62 7.11 25.23
N GLY A 556 -15.41 7.76 24.41
CA GLY A 556 -16.70 8.31 24.82
C GLY A 556 -17.62 8.78 23.71
N ILE A 557 -17.36 8.41 22.45
CA ILE A 557 -18.24 8.82 21.34
C ILE A 557 -19.41 7.83 21.15
N TRP A 558 -19.30 6.61 21.71
CA TRP A 558 -20.35 5.58 21.66
C TRP A 558 -20.34 4.74 22.96
N ASN A 559 -20.82 5.34 24.06
CA ASN A 559 -21.36 4.56 25.19
C ASN A 559 -22.86 4.41 25.00
#